data_780c273b9a72da4ad80a2c60edb001f8
#
_entry.id   780c273b9a72da4ad80a2c60edb001f8
#
_cell.length_a   1.000
_cell.length_b   1.000
_cell.length_c   1.000
_cell.angle_alpha   90.00
_cell.angle_beta   90.00
_cell.angle_gamma   90.00
#
_symmetry.space_group_name_H-M   'P 1'
#
loop_
_entity.id
_entity.type
_entity.pdbx_description
1 polymer ?
#
loop_
_entity_poly.entity_id
_entity_poly.type
_entity_poly.pdbx_seq_one_letter_code
_entity_poly.pdbx_strand_id
1 'polypeptide(L)'
;MKKNLIFACLFFTLFSSVSFAQDKKVAVVTFYVNKKINVEEFGPTAVIAVNKLSDDPNFNMEPLLKSFHLQFFDSYSKDFPFQLIPEDQVINNDAYKAFVPVGVASDGLLDIKKFATVIPGYKVLLEKLMGHKNEKDMLKIFNQVDGVMDVSISFKLVKIGFGGMGVAKVMAKANIALFNKNGDLVFSVDEDAKSSGVAPLVAGIPVMTVEKIMPMCESAMDALKSDLEKDMPKMVKKADKKL
;
A
#
# COMPACT_ATOMS: atom_id res chain seq x y z
N MET A 1 61.03 -18.87 10.92
CA MET A 1 60.15 -17.98 10.18
C MET A 1 59.05 -18.76 9.44
N LYS A 2 58.25 -19.66 10.06
CA LYS A 2 57.18 -20.44 9.40
C LYS A 2 55.84 -20.48 10.16
N LYS A 3 55.68 -19.66 11.22
CA LYS A 3 54.46 -19.68 12.05
C LYS A 3 53.48 -18.51 11.78
N ASN A 4 53.88 -17.50 11.02
CA ASN A 4 53.02 -16.32 10.80
C ASN A 4 52.19 -16.35 9.51
N LEU A 5 52.34 -17.38 8.68
CA LEU A 5 51.59 -17.49 7.40
C LEU A 5 50.19 -18.11 7.55
N ILE A 6 49.99 -18.89 8.64
CA ILE A 6 48.69 -19.59 8.85
C ILE A 6 47.64 -18.64 9.45
N PHE A 7 48.08 -17.58 10.14
CA PHE A 7 47.11 -16.63 10.75
C PHE A 7 46.52 -15.64 9.78
N ALA A 8 47.14 -15.37 8.64
CA ALA A 8 46.64 -14.47 7.60
C ALA A 8 45.56 -15.11 6.73
N CYS A 9 45.56 -16.43 6.57
CA CYS A 9 44.51 -17.12 5.79
C CYS A 9 43.19 -17.33 6.56
N LEU A 10 43.25 -17.32 7.91
CA LEU A 10 42.02 -17.49 8.71
C LEU A 10 41.18 -16.21 8.83
N PHE A 11 41.78 -15.05 8.60
CA PHE A 11 41.06 -13.76 8.67
C PHE A 11 40.36 -13.38 7.37
N PHE A 12 40.74 -14.02 6.24
CA PHE A 12 40.12 -13.73 4.94
C PHE A 12 38.85 -14.55 4.65
N THR A 13 38.55 -15.58 5.45
CA THR A 13 37.35 -16.42 5.27
C THR A 13 36.12 -15.96 6.06
N LEU A 14 36.26 -14.93 6.90
CA LEU A 14 35.17 -14.40 7.71
C LEU A 14 34.39 -13.24 7.05
N PHE A 15 34.81 -12.78 5.89
CA PHE A 15 34.10 -11.74 5.10
C PHE A 15 33.45 -12.29 3.81
N SER A 16 33.23 -13.58 3.71
CA SER A 16 32.15 -14.06 2.84
C SER A 16 30.82 -13.73 3.53
N SER A 17 30.54 -12.44 3.67
CA SER A 17 29.18 -11.96 3.83
C SER A 17 28.39 -12.65 2.76
N VAL A 18 27.49 -13.49 3.19
CA VAL A 18 26.48 -14.11 2.35
C VAL A 18 25.73 -12.96 1.69
N SER A 19 26.23 -12.49 0.57
CA SER A 19 25.43 -11.78 -0.41
C SER A 19 24.47 -12.83 -0.93
N PHE A 20 23.38 -13.04 -0.23
CA PHE A 20 22.20 -13.57 -0.87
C PHE A 20 21.88 -12.55 -1.95
N ALA A 21 22.35 -12.84 -3.15
CA ALA A 21 21.95 -12.09 -4.30
C ALA A 21 20.42 -12.14 -4.28
N GLN A 22 19.79 -10.98 -4.22
CA GLN A 22 18.35 -10.85 -4.41
C GLN A 22 18.13 -11.11 -5.91
N ASP A 23 18.20 -12.39 -6.32
CA ASP A 23 18.05 -12.76 -7.73
C ASP A 23 16.60 -12.59 -8.20
N LYS A 24 15.64 -12.60 -7.27
CA LYS A 24 14.22 -12.48 -7.57
C LYS A 24 13.81 -11.03 -7.80
N LYS A 25 13.02 -10.82 -8.85
CA LYS A 25 12.54 -9.50 -9.27
C LYS A 25 11.03 -9.39 -9.12
N VAL A 26 10.57 -8.25 -8.65
CA VAL A 26 9.15 -7.95 -8.45
C VAL A 26 8.80 -6.62 -9.10
N ALA A 27 7.66 -6.56 -9.78
CA ALA A 27 7.11 -5.32 -10.31
C ALA A 27 6.00 -4.80 -9.38
N VAL A 28 6.09 -3.55 -8.94
CA VAL A 28 4.95 -2.86 -8.31
C VAL A 28 4.02 -2.41 -9.42
N VAL A 29 2.80 -2.96 -9.48
CA VAL A 29 1.89 -2.77 -10.63
C VAL A 29 0.68 -1.89 -10.32
N THR A 30 0.48 -1.53 -9.06
CA THR A 30 -0.53 -0.54 -8.65
C THR A 30 -0.07 0.19 -7.39
N PHE A 31 -0.33 1.49 -7.34
CA PHE A 31 -0.01 2.33 -6.18
C PHE A 31 -1.03 3.47 -6.07
N TYR A 32 -1.99 3.35 -5.13
CA TYR A 32 -3.07 4.30 -4.99
C TYR A 32 -3.59 4.45 -3.56
N VAL A 33 -4.34 5.51 -3.31
CA VAL A 33 -5.13 5.71 -2.10
C VAL A 33 -6.61 5.85 -2.43
N ASN A 34 -7.47 5.19 -1.67
CA ASN A 34 -8.91 5.38 -1.75
C ASN A 34 -9.28 6.77 -1.23
N LYS A 35 -10.00 7.56 -2.04
CA LYS A 35 -10.54 8.87 -1.63
C LYS A 35 -11.69 8.74 -0.66
N LYS A 36 -12.51 7.69 -0.78
CA LYS A 36 -13.66 7.48 0.07
C LYS A 36 -13.25 6.84 1.38
N ILE A 37 -13.51 7.54 2.47
CA ILE A 37 -13.34 7.00 3.81
C ILE A 37 -14.47 6.02 4.09
N ASN A 38 -14.17 4.81 4.53
CA ASN A 38 -15.18 3.85 4.95
C ASN A 38 -15.83 4.33 6.27
N VAL A 39 -17.16 4.36 6.29
CA VAL A 39 -17.99 4.85 7.41
C VAL A 39 -19.12 3.89 7.76
N GLU A 40 -19.01 2.63 7.40
CA GLU A 40 -20.06 1.61 7.60
C GLU A 40 -20.56 1.56 9.05
N GLU A 41 -19.72 1.81 10.04
CA GLU A 41 -20.07 1.82 11.46
C GLU A 41 -21.05 2.95 11.85
N PHE A 42 -21.22 3.97 10.98
CA PHE A 42 -22.01 5.18 11.28
C PHE A 42 -23.32 5.26 10.48
N GLY A 43 -23.59 4.25 9.64
CA GLY A 43 -24.84 4.13 8.90
C GLY A 43 -24.97 5.03 7.65
N PRO A 44 -26.12 5.02 6.98
CA PRO A 44 -26.31 5.62 5.64
C PRO A 44 -26.07 7.13 5.59
N THR A 45 -26.44 7.86 6.64
CA THR A 45 -26.27 9.33 6.69
C THR A 45 -24.79 9.72 6.65
N ALA A 46 -23.92 8.95 7.29
CA ALA A 46 -22.47 9.15 7.23
C ALA A 46 -21.92 8.92 5.83
N VAL A 47 -22.47 7.98 5.06
CA VAL A 47 -22.10 7.73 3.66
C VAL A 47 -22.35 8.97 2.79
N ILE A 48 -23.48 9.66 2.99
CA ILE A 48 -23.79 10.92 2.28
C ILE A 48 -22.76 11.99 2.63
N ALA A 49 -22.39 12.11 3.90
CA ALA A 49 -21.40 13.09 4.35
C ALA A 49 -20.00 12.80 3.77
N VAL A 50 -19.59 11.52 3.70
CA VAL A 50 -18.32 11.10 3.07
C VAL A 50 -18.30 11.40 1.58
N ASN A 51 -19.42 11.17 0.86
CA ASN A 51 -19.47 11.50 -0.55
C ASN A 51 -19.25 13.00 -0.79
N LYS A 52 -19.90 13.86 0.02
CA LYS A 52 -19.66 15.33 -0.05
C LYS A 52 -18.22 15.69 0.26
N LEU A 53 -17.61 15.08 1.28
CA LEU A 53 -16.21 15.27 1.62
C LEU A 53 -15.29 14.86 0.48
N SER A 54 -15.53 13.69 -0.13
CA SER A 54 -14.71 13.18 -1.24
C SER A 54 -14.82 14.01 -2.52
N ASP A 55 -15.93 14.74 -2.70
CA ASP A 55 -16.16 15.63 -3.83
C ASP A 55 -15.60 17.05 -3.57
N ASP A 56 -15.20 17.37 -2.33
CA ASP A 56 -14.60 18.67 -2.00
C ASP A 56 -13.18 18.76 -2.60
N PRO A 57 -12.89 19.79 -3.42
CA PRO A 57 -11.57 19.95 -4.05
C PRO A 57 -10.43 20.17 -3.05
N ASN A 58 -10.74 20.61 -1.82
CA ASN A 58 -9.75 20.77 -0.76
C ASN A 58 -9.44 19.44 -0.03
N PHE A 59 -10.24 18.39 -0.24
CA PHE A 59 -9.97 17.07 0.30
C PHE A 59 -8.99 16.32 -0.62
N ASN A 60 -7.71 16.68 -0.51
CA ASN A 60 -6.66 16.19 -1.39
C ASN A 60 -5.78 15.13 -0.72
N MET A 61 -5.90 13.88 -1.15
CA MET A 61 -5.11 12.76 -0.67
C MET A 61 -3.74 12.60 -1.35
N GLU A 62 -3.46 13.41 -2.38
CA GLU A 62 -2.23 13.27 -3.17
C GLU A 62 -0.94 13.48 -2.34
N PRO A 63 -0.84 14.47 -1.43
CA PRO A 63 0.34 14.62 -0.59
C PRO A 63 0.61 13.41 0.30
N LEU A 64 -0.45 12.80 0.85
CA LEU A 64 -0.34 11.59 1.68
C LEU A 64 0.16 10.41 0.87
N LEU A 65 -0.41 10.20 -0.32
CA LEU A 65 -0.01 9.15 -1.22
C LEU A 65 1.45 9.30 -1.65
N LYS A 66 1.87 10.51 -2.05
CA LYS A 66 3.26 10.79 -2.44
C LYS A 66 4.24 10.56 -1.30
N SER A 67 3.91 10.99 -0.10
CA SER A 67 4.74 10.76 1.08
C SER A 67 4.92 9.27 1.38
N PHE A 68 3.85 8.50 1.30
CA PHE A 68 3.90 7.04 1.48
C PHE A 68 4.69 6.35 0.36
N HIS A 69 4.49 6.76 -0.88
CA HIS A 69 5.20 6.22 -2.04
C HIS A 69 6.71 6.42 -1.92
N LEU A 70 7.16 7.62 -1.56
CA LEU A 70 8.58 7.90 -1.33
C LEU A 70 9.14 7.00 -0.22
N GLN A 71 8.46 6.89 0.91
CA GLN A 71 8.92 6.05 2.01
C GLN A 71 8.92 4.56 1.65
N PHE A 72 7.96 4.10 0.85
CA PHE A 72 7.90 2.73 0.36
C PHE A 72 9.15 2.36 -0.45
N PHE A 73 9.53 3.19 -1.43
CA PHE A 73 10.67 2.92 -2.28
C PHE A 73 12.01 3.26 -1.61
N ASP A 74 12.07 4.29 -0.79
CA ASP A 74 13.31 4.75 -0.15
C ASP A 74 13.67 4.00 1.13
N SER A 75 12.67 3.43 1.81
CA SER A 75 12.87 2.75 3.10
C SER A 75 12.42 1.30 3.06
N TYR A 76 11.14 1.01 2.93
CA TYR A 76 10.58 -0.33 3.11
C TYR A 76 11.12 -1.35 2.10
N SER A 77 11.34 -0.93 0.85
CA SER A 77 11.86 -1.81 -0.20
C SER A 77 13.23 -2.41 0.13
N LYS A 78 14.00 -1.76 0.99
CA LYS A 78 15.33 -2.24 1.42
C LYS A 78 15.27 -3.49 2.30
N ASP A 79 14.13 -3.70 2.95
CA ASP A 79 13.89 -4.86 3.80
C ASP A 79 13.35 -6.07 3.01
N PHE A 80 13.04 -5.89 1.72
CA PHE A 80 12.52 -6.98 0.90
C PHE A 80 13.61 -7.98 0.54
N PRO A 81 13.33 -9.29 0.59
CA PRO A 81 14.27 -10.34 0.16
C PRO A 81 14.32 -10.50 -1.36
N PHE A 82 13.86 -9.52 -2.13
CA PHE A 82 13.83 -9.46 -3.58
C PHE A 82 14.06 -8.02 -4.04
N GLN A 83 14.39 -7.83 -5.31
CA GLN A 83 14.54 -6.51 -5.91
C GLN A 83 13.25 -6.04 -6.54
N LEU A 84 12.86 -4.79 -6.29
CA LEU A 84 11.86 -4.13 -7.11
C LEU A 84 12.50 -3.71 -8.43
N ILE A 85 11.85 -4.00 -9.56
CA ILE A 85 12.29 -3.42 -10.83
C ILE A 85 12.01 -1.91 -10.81
N PRO A 86 12.82 -1.10 -11.51
CA PRO A 86 12.61 0.34 -11.60
C PRO A 86 11.19 0.70 -12.03
N GLU A 87 10.58 1.70 -11.40
CA GLU A 87 9.20 2.13 -11.69
C GLU A 87 9.00 2.51 -13.15
N ASP A 88 9.98 3.17 -13.76
CA ASP A 88 9.94 3.57 -15.16
C ASP A 88 9.80 2.37 -16.12
N GLN A 89 10.34 1.21 -15.75
CA GLN A 89 10.16 -0.03 -16.53
C GLN A 89 8.72 -0.56 -16.42
N VAL A 90 8.01 -0.24 -15.35
CA VAL A 90 6.60 -0.62 -15.17
C VAL A 90 5.70 0.37 -15.89
N ILE A 91 5.77 1.65 -15.52
CA ILE A 91 4.84 2.68 -16.01
C ILE A 91 5.04 3.02 -17.49
N ASN A 92 6.24 2.77 -18.03
CA ASN A 92 6.55 2.99 -19.46
C ASN A 92 6.38 1.74 -20.33
N ASN A 93 6.04 0.58 -19.77
CA ASN A 93 5.76 -0.63 -20.53
C ASN A 93 4.50 -0.44 -21.40
N ASP A 94 4.59 -0.67 -22.70
CA ASP A 94 3.50 -0.40 -23.64
C ASP A 94 2.29 -1.30 -23.42
N ALA A 95 2.51 -2.58 -23.07
CA ALA A 95 1.42 -3.51 -22.74
C ALA A 95 0.72 -3.11 -21.44
N TYR A 96 1.48 -2.62 -20.46
CA TYR A 96 0.91 -2.09 -19.22
C TYR A 96 0.11 -0.81 -19.47
N LYS A 97 0.61 0.12 -20.29
CA LYS A 97 -0.14 1.34 -20.69
C LYS A 97 -1.44 1.00 -21.39
N ALA A 98 -1.42 0.01 -22.29
CA ALA A 98 -2.61 -0.42 -23.04
C ALA A 98 -3.59 -1.26 -22.19
N PHE A 99 -3.16 -1.81 -21.07
CA PHE A 99 -3.99 -2.66 -20.23
C PHE A 99 -5.17 -1.89 -19.61
N VAL A 100 -6.37 -2.46 -19.67
CA VAL A 100 -7.58 -1.94 -19.01
C VAL A 100 -7.92 -2.87 -17.85
N PRO A 101 -7.81 -2.41 -16.59
CA PRO A 101 -8.11 -3.23 -15.43
C PRO A 101 -9.58 -3.67 -15.39
N VAL A 102 -9.81 -4.91 -14.97
CA VAL A 102 -11.16 -5.40 -14.71
C VAL A 102 -11.78 -4.61 -13.55
N GLY A 103 -13.06 -4.23 -13.69
CA GLY A 103 -13.76 -3.39 -12.71
C GLY A 103 -13.56 -1.89 -12.91
N VAL A 104 -12.62 -1.50 -13.81
CA VAL A 104 -12.44 -0.14 -14.29
C VAL A 104 -12.99 -0.10 -15.71
N ALA A 105 -14.31 -0.13 -15.83
CA ALA A 105 -14.92 -0.22 -17.15
C ALA A 105 -14.71 1.06 -17.96
N SER A 106 -14.42 0.87 -19.24
CA SER A 106 -14.43 1.94 -20.26
C SER A 106 -15.81 2.58 -20.45
N ASP A 107 -16.85 1.97 -19.91
CA ASP A 107 -18.26 2.36 -19.98
C ASP A 107 -18.78 3.15 -18.78
N GLY A 108 -17.91 3.57 -17.87
CA GLY A 108 -18.23 4.55 -16.83
C GLY A 108 -18.87 3.99 -15.57
N LEU A 109 -18.97 2.67 -15.39
CA LEU A 109 -19.51 2.07 -14.16
C LEU A 109 -18.72 2.43 -12.89
N LEU A 110 -17.40 2.65 -13.00
CA LEU A 110 -16.58 3.16 -11.92
C LEU A 110 -15.66 4.27 -12.45
N ASP A 111 -16.00 5.52 -12.19
CA ASP A 111 -15.07 6.63 -12.40
C ASP A 111 -13.96 6.56 -11.35
N ILE A 112 -12.82 5.96 -11.72
CA ILE A 112 -11.66 5.78 -10.85
C ILE A 112 -11.22 7.09 -10.22
N LYS A 113 -11.31 8.21 -10.92
CA LYS A 113 -10.91 9.53 -10.39
C LYS A 113 -11.77 9.97 -9.21
N LYS A 114 -13.01 9.45 -9.10
CA LYS A 114 -13.88 9.69 -7.95
C LYS A 114 -13.57 8.77 -6.76
N PHE A 115 -12.94 7.62 -7.01
CA PHE A 115 -12.65 6.63 -5.97
C PHE A 115 -11.23 6.65 -5.44
N ALA A 116 -10.27 6.94 -6.30
CA ALA A 116 -8.86 6.82 -5.97
C ALA A 116 -8.03 8.02 -6.46
N THR A 117 -7.01 8.33 -5.69
CA THR A 117 -5.85 9.09 -6.14
C THR A 117 -4.73 8.08 -6.42
N VAL A 118 -4.09 8.19 -7.56
CA VAL A 118 -3.07 7.25 -8.02
C VAL A 118 -1.76 7.99 -8.29
N ILE A 119 -0.63 7.34 -8.03
CA ILE A 119 0.68 7.85 -8.46
C ILE A 119 0.71 7.88 -9.99
N PRO A 120 1.15 9.00 -10.62
CA PRO A 120 1.15 9.15 -12.07
C PRO A 120 1.85 7.99 -12.79
N GLY A 121 1.20 7.44 -13.79
CA GLY A 121 1.69 6.29 -14.56
C GLY A 121 1.18 4.93 -14.08
N TYR A 122 0.85 4.80 -12.81
CA TYR A 122 0.22 3.57 -12.30
C TYR A 122 -1.26 3.47 -12.67
N LYS A 123 -1.74 2.23 -12.70
CA LYS A 123 -3.16 1.90 -12.84
C LYS A 123 -3.75 1.51 -11.48
N VAL A 124 -5.04 1.70 -11.31
CA VAL A 124 -5.77 1.19 -10.15
C VAL A 124 -6.22 -0.24 -10.46
N LEU A 125 -5.62 -1.19 -9.79
CA LEU A 125 -6.04 -2.59 -9.80
C LEU A 125 -6.87 -2.81 -8.55
N LEU A 126 -8.17 -3.08 -8.75
CA LEU A 126 -9.05 -3.36 -7.61
C LEU A 126 -8.81 -4.79 -7.15
N GLU A 127 -8.33 -4.90 -5.92
CA GLU A 127 -7.96 -6.17 -5.30
C GLU A 127 -9.13 -7.17 -5.27
N LYS A 128 -8.80 -8.45 -5.40
CA LYS A 128 -9.76 -9.58 -5.27
C LYS A 128 -10.89 -9.63 -6.29
N LEU A 129 -10.93 -8.72 -7.27
CA LEU A 129 -11.95 -8.82 -8.30
C LEU A 129 -11.71 -10.05 -9.18
N MET A 130 -12.77 -10.84 -9.38
CA MET A 130 -12.79 -12.01 -10.26
C MET A 130 -11.61 -12.98 -10.05
N GLY A 131 -11.26 -13.26 -8.79
CA GLY A 131 -10.21 -14.21 -8.44
C GLY A 131 -8.81 -13.76 -8.85
N HIS A 132 -8.47 -12.52 -8.56
CA HIS A 132 -7.16 -11.91 -8.86
C HIS A 132 -6.84 -11.89 -10.37
N LYS A 133 -7.84 -11.57 -11.18
CA LYS A 133 -7.65 -11.55 -12.64
C LYS A 133 -6.67 -10.46 -13.07
N ASN A 134 -6.73 -9.27 -12.48
CA ASN A 134 -5.82 -8.18 -12.79
C ASN A 134 -4.36 -8.58 -12.52
N GLU A 135 -4.10 -9.17 -11.37
CA GLU A 135 -2.77 -9.61 -10.95
C GLU A 135 -2.21 -10.70 -11.88
N LYS A 136 -3.06 -11.65 -12.29
CA LYS A 136 -2.70 -12.68 -13.27
C LYS A 136 -2.40 -12.10 -14.65
N ASP A 137 -3.10 -11.07 -15.07
CA ASP A 137 -2.83 -10.40 -16.34
C ASP A 137 -1.56 -9.53 -16.25
N MET A 138 -1.26 -8.93 -15.07
CA MET A 138 0.02 -8.27 -14.82
C MET A 138 1.20 -9.24 -14.91
N LEU A 139 1.08 -10.45 -14.36
CA LEU A 139 2.10 -11.50 -14.47
C LEU A 139 2.39 -11.93 -15.91
N LYS A 140 1.40 -11.84 -16.82
CA LYS A 140 1.62 -12.09 -18.26
C LYS A 140 2.36 -10.93 -18.92
N ILE A 141 2.02 -9.68 -18.56
CA ILE A 141 2.67 -8.47 -19.08
C ILE A 141 4.13 -8.41 -18.62
N PHE A 142 4.37 -8.70 -17.33
CA PHE A 142 5.70 -8.69 -16.72
C PHE A 142 6.24 -10.11 -16.53
N ASN A 143 6.24 -10.91 -17.59
CA ASN A 143 6.64 -12.32 -17.55
C ASN A 143 8.12 -12.55 -17.19
N GLN A 144 8.94 -11.51 -17.25
CA GLN A 144 10.37 -11.52 -16.89
C GLN A 144 10.62 -11.34 -15.38
N VAL A 145 9.62 -11.00 -14.56
CA VAL A 145 9.76 -10.88 -13.10
C VAL A 145 9.27 -12.13 -12.40
N ASP A 146 9.62 -12.29 -11.13
CA ASP A 146 9.23 -13.43 -10.30
C ASP A 146 7.89 -13.22 -9.60
N GLY A 147 7.44 -11.97 -9.53
CA GLY A 147 6.14 -11.63 -8.94
C GLY A 147 5.70 -10.22 -9.26
N VAL A 148 4.44 -9.94 -8.96
CA VAL A 148 3.84 -8.59 -9.03
C VAL A 148 3.33 -8.20 -7.66
N MET A 149 3.43 -6.91 -7.35
CA MET A 149 3.03 -6.37 -6.06
C MET A 149 2.01 -5.27 -6.23
N ASP A 150 0.96 -5.35 -5.41
CA ASP A 150 -0.07 -4.34 -5.27
C ASP A 150 0.14 -3.54 -4.00
N VAL A 151 0.03 -2.21 -4.09
CA VAL A 151 0.10 -1.30 -2.95
C VAL A 151 -1.12 -0.40 -2.97
N SER A 152 -1.91 -0.46 -1.92
CA SER A 152 -3.08 0.41 -1.75
C SER A 152 -3.22 0.92 -0.33
N ILE A 153 -3.79 2.12 -0.20
CA ILE A 153 -4.08 2.76 1.07
C ILE A 153 -5.57 3.05 1.13
N SER A 154 -6.14 2.86 2.30
CA SER A 154 -7.52 3.20 2.57
C SER A 154 -7.65 3.85 3.95
N PHE A 155 -8.75 4.58 4.13
CA PHE A 155 -9.11 5.18 5.40
C PHE A 155 -10.49 4.70 5.85
N LYS A 156 -10.62 4.52 7.16
CA LYS A 156 -11.89 4.15 7.80
C LYS A 156 -12.12 5.06 9.00
N LEU A 157 -13.36 5.50 9.21
CA LEU A 157 -13.76 6.07 10.50
C LEU A 157 -14.16 4.93 11.44
N VAL A 158 -13.61 4.97 12.63
CA VAL A 158 -13.91 4.01 13.70
C VAL A 158 -14.47 4.74 14.92
N LYS A 159 -15.49 4.18 15.51
CA LYS A 159 -16.11 4.73 16.72
C LYS A 159 -15.30 4.35 17.95
N ILE A 160 -14.99 5.34 18.79
CA ILE A 160 -14.36 5.15 20.09
C ILE A 160 -15.30 5.64 21.17
N GLY A 161 -15.67 4.78 22.09
CA GLY A 161 -16.61 5.09 23.18
C GLY A 161 -17.75 4.09 23.26
N PHE A 162 -18.64 4.32 24.23
CA PHE A 162 -19.74 3.41 24.54
C PHE A 162 -21.10 4.12 24.47
N GLY A 163 -22.11 3.42 23.96
CA GLY A 163 -23.48 3.96 23.86
C GLY A 163 -23.58 5.12 22.85
N GLY A 164 -24.37 6.13 23.18
CA GLY A 164 -24.55 7.35 22.39
C GLY A 164 -23.44 8.39 22.55
N MET A 165 -22.54 8.20 23.52
CA MET A 165 -21.40 9.07 23.78
C MET A 165 -20.14 8.47 23.20
N GLY A 166 -19.42 9.22 22.37
CA GLY A 166 -18.19 8.76 21.76
C GLY A 166 -17.62 9.79 20.81
N VAL A 167 -16.49 9.44 20.26
CA VAL A 167 -15.80 10.20 19.20
C VAL A 167 -15.49 9.26 18.05
N ALA A 168 -15.24 9.80 16.88
CA ALA A 168 -14.68 9.05 15.77
C ALA A 168 -13.17 9.31 15.65
N LYS A 169 -12.41 8.29 15.28
CA LYS A 169 -11.02 8.40 14.81
C LYS A 169 -10.92 7.97 13.36
N VAL A 170 -10.00 8.55 12.64
CA VAL A 170 -9.59 8.00 11.33
C VAL A 170 -8.59 6.88 11.58
N MET A 171 -8.77 5.77 10.90
CA MET A 171 -7.83 4.66 10.83
C MET A 171 -7.31 4.58 9.39
N ALA A 172 -6.01 4.73 9.20
CA ALA A 172 -5.34 4.48 7.94
C ALA A 172 -4.99 3.00 7.86
N LYS A 173 -5.14 2.39 6.70
CA LYS A 173 -4.77 1.01 6.43
C LYS A 173 -3.94 0.94 5.15
N ALA A 174 -2.78 0.28 5.23
CA ALA A 174 -2.02 -0.14 4.05
C ALA A 174 -2.33 -1.60 3.74
N ASN A 175 -2.52 -1.89 2.47
CA ASN A 175 -2.53 -3.23 1.93
C ASN A 175 -1.37 -3.35 0.93
N ILE A 176 -0.45 -4.27 1.20
CA ILE A 176 0.67 -4.60 0.33
C ILE A 176 0.59 -6.08 0.05
N ALA A 177 0.24 -6.47 -1.16
CA ALA A 177 0.04 -7.86 -1.56
C ALA A 177 1.04 -8.25 -2.65
N LEU A 178 1.73 -9.39 -2.47
CA LEU A 178 2.69 -9.93 -3.43
C LEU A 178 2.17 -11.25 -3.99
N PHE A 179 2.15 -11.36 -5.30
CA PHE A 179 1.77 -12.56 -6.06
C PHE A 179 2.97 -13.12 -6.80
N ASN A 180 3.19 -14.44 -6.75
CA ASN A 180 4.24 -15.12 -7.48
C ASN A 180 3.85 -15.38 -8.95
N LYS A 181 4.75 -15.93 -9.74
CA LYS A 181 4.53 -16.29 -11.16
C LYS A 181 3.31 -17.17 -11.43
N ASN A 182 2.89 -17.96 -10.44
CA ASN A 182 1.70 -18.81 -10.56
C ASN A 182 0.40 -18.03 -10.27
N GLY A 183 0.49 -16.79 -9.81
CA GLY A 183 -0.65 -16.00 -9.35
C GLY A 183 -1.09 -16.32 -7.93
N ASP A 184 -0.26 -17.03 -7.15
CA ASP A 184 -0.52 -17.32 -5.76
C ASP A 184 -0.11 -16.14 -4.89
N LEU A 185 -0.90 -15.83 -3.87
CA LEU A 185 -0.57 -14.81 -2.87
C LEU A 185 0.59 -15.31 -1.99
N VAL A 186 1.72 -14.66 -2.11
CA VAL A 186 2.95 -14.96 -1.34
C VAL A 186 2.86 -14.41 0.07
N PHE A 187 2.53 -13.15 0.18
CA PHE A 187 2.18 -12.48 1.43
C PHE A 187 1.22 -11.31 1.19
N SER A 188 0.52 -10.93 2.24
CA SER A 188 -0.22 -9.68 2.32
C SER A 188 0.12 -9.03 3.66
N VAL A 189 0.48 -7.76 3.61
CA VAL A 189 0.63 -6.88 4.76
C VAL A 189 -0.66 -6.08 4.85
N ASP A 190 -1.37 -6.26 5.95
CA ASP A 190 -2.56 -5.52 6.34
C ASP A 190 -2.25 -4.78 7.65
N GLU A 191 -1.58 -3.64 7.56
CA GLU A 191 -1.24 -2.81 8.73
C GLU A 191 -2.20 -1.64 8.84
N ASP A 192 -2.60 -1.31 10.08
CA ASP A 192 -3.48 -0.18 10.33
C ASP A 192 -3.05 0.65 11.53
N ALA A 193 -3.27 1.95 11.46
CA ALA A 193 -3.00 2.89 12.54
C ALA A 193 -4.08 3.95 12.67
N LYS A 194 -4.32 4.40 13.91
CA LYS A 194 -5.38 5.37 14.23
C LYS A 194 -4.81 6.77 14.39
N SER A 195 -5.60 7.77 13.97
CA SER A 195 -5.28 9.18 14.15
C SER A 195 -5.08 9.54 15.62
N SER A 196 -4.21 10.50 15.87
CA SER A 196 -4.09 11.14 17.19
C SER A 196 -5.34 12.00 17.51
N GLY A 197 -5.85 12.71 16.50
CA GLY A 197 -7.05 13.53 16.58
C GLY A 197 -8.35 12.71 16.63
N VAL A 198 -9.44 13.39 17.01
CA VAL A 198 -10.79 12.84 17.07
C VAL A 198 -11.80 13.78 16.41
N ALA A 199 -12.85 13.21 15.82
CA ALA A 199 -14.02 13.96 15.38
C ALA A 199 -15.18 13.74 16.35
N PRO A 200 -15.85 14.82 16.84
CA PRO A 200 -17.02 14.70 17.68
C PRO A 200 -18.18 14.07 16.89
N LEU A 201 -19.05 13.37 17.61
CA LEU A 201 -20.29 12.84 17.05
C LEU A 201 -21.43 13.83 17.35
N VAL A 202 -22.18 14.19 16.30
CA VAL A 202 -23.43 14.95 16.40
C VAL A 202 -24.56 14.03 15.98
N ALA A 203 -25.46 13.74 16.90
CA ALA A 203 -26.51 12.73 16.72
C ALA A 203 -25.97 11.36 16.24
N GLY A 204 -24.80 10.95 16.72
CA GLY A 204 -24.17 9.69 16.35
C GLY A 204 -23.38 9.71 15.03
N ILE A 205 -23.37 10.83 14.31
CA ILE A 205 -22.68 11.01 13.03
C ILE A 205 -21.42 11.85 13.26
N PRO A 206 -20.23 11.42 12.77
CA PRO A 206 -19.02 12.22 12.88
C PRO A 206 -19.11 13.52 12.08
N VAL A 207 -18.55 14.60 12.63
CA VAL A 207 -18.40 15.86 11.88
C VAL A 207 -17.34 15.62 10.82
N MET A 208 -17.78 15.70 9.55
CA MET A 208 -16.98 15.42 8.36
C MET A 208 -16.76 16.67 7.51
N THR A 209 -15.91 17.57 7.99
CA THR A 209 -15.39 18.68 7.17
C THR A 209 -13.93 18.41 6.83
N VAL A 210 -13.44 19.05 5.77
CA VAL A 210 -12.04 18.90 5.33
C VAL A 210 -11.08 19.28 6.46
N GLU A 211 -11.33 20.40 7.12
CA GLU A 211 -10.49 20.95 8.20
C GLU A 211 -10.42 19.99 9.40
N LYS A 212 -11.44 19.15 9.57
CA LYS A 212 -11.49 18.18 10.67
C LYS A 212 -10.89 16.83 10.28
N ILE A 213 -11.22 16.34 9.12
CA ILE A 213 -10.89 14.98 8.70
C ILE A 213 -9.48 14.90 8.09
N MET A 214 -9.04 15.89 7.32
CA MET A 214 -7.74 15.85 6.66
C MET A 214 -6.57 15.74 7.65
N PRO A 215 -6.47 16.53 8.73
CA PRO A 215 -5.42 16.36 9.73
C PRO A 215 -5.48 15.01 10.44
N MET A 216 -6.67 14.40 10.55
CA MET A 216 -6.79 13.05 11.10
C MET A 216 -6.27 11.99 10.13
N CYS A 217 -6.50 12.14 8.82
CA CYS A 217 -5.90 11.27 7.80
C CYS A 217 -4.36 11.39 7.82
N GLU A 218 -3.83 12.60 7.93
CA GLU A 218 -2.40 12.87 8.04
C GLU A 218 -1.79 12.16 9.24
N SER A 219 -2.34 12.38 10.44
CA SER A 219 -1.80 11.76 11.66
C SER A 219 -1.96 10.23 11.69
N ALA A 220 -3.02 9.70 11.07
CA ALA A 220 -3.19 8.25 10.93
C ALA A 220 -2.16 7.66 9.96
N MET A 221 -1.88 8.36 8.85
CA MET A 221 -0.85 7.97 7.89
C MET A 221 0.54 7.99 8.50
N ASP A 222 0.88 9.01 9.30
CA ASP A 222 2.19 9.09 9.96
C ASP A 222 2.37 7.97 10.98
N ALA A 223 1.33 7.64 11.75
CA ALA A 223 1.35 6.49 12.64
C ALA A 223 1.52 5.18 11.86
N LEU A 224 0.76 4.99 10.77
CA LEU A 224 0.86 3.82 9.90
C LEU A 224 2.28 3.64 9.33
N LYS A 225 2.87 4.72 8.83
CA LYS A 225 4.25 4.70 8.31
C LYS A 225 5.26 4.27 9.38
N SER A 226 5.11 4.79 10.61
CA SER A 226 5.98 4.41 11.73
C SER A 226 5.84 2.94 12.13
N ASP A 227 4.62 2.40 12.07
CA ASP A 227 4.37 0.99 12.42
C ASP A 227 4.89 0.05 11.33
N LEU A 228 4.68 0.39 10.05
CA LEU A 228 5.25 -0.35 8.93
C LEU A 228 6.78 -0.39 8.97
N GLU A 229 7.46 0.71 9.31
CA GLU A 229 8.91 0.76 9.41
C GLU A 229 9.47 -0.23 10.45
N LYS A 230 8.76 -0.42 11.56
CA LYS A 230 9.15 -1.37 12.63
C LYS A 230 8.87 -2.82 12.25
N ASP A 231 7.77 -3.05 11.53
CA ASP A 231 7.22 -4.40 11.37
C ASP A 231 7.50 -5.00 9.99
N MET A 232 7.78 -4.18 8.96
CA MET A 232 8.11 -4.64 7.61
C MET A 232 9.21 -5.71 7.58
N PRO A 233 10.35 -5.56 8.29
CA PRO A 233 11.40 -6.59 8.29
C PRO A 233 10.95 -7.96 8.77
N LYS A 234 9.95 -8.00 9.66
CA LYS A 234 9.38 -9.26 10.17
C LYS A 234 8.37 -9.86 9.20
N MET A 235 7.57 -8.99 8.58
CA MET A 235 6.48 -9.37 7.69
C MET A 235 7.00 -10.03 6.40
N VAL A 236 8.10 -9.49 5.84
CA VAL A 236 8.64 -9.96 4.55
C VAL A 236 9.57 -11.17 4.64
N LYS A 237 10.04 -11.55 5.83
CA LYS A 237 10.98 -12.68 6.02
C LYS A 237 10.54 -14.00 5.38
N LYS A 238 9.24 -14.19 5.21
CA LYS A 238 8.67 -15.45 4.64
C LYS A 238 8.47 -15.36 3.12
N ALA A 239 8.61 -14.18 2.53
CA ALA A 239 8.34 -13.97 1.11
C ALA A 239 9.32 -14.73 0.21
N ASP A 240 10.60 -14.75 0.57
CA ASP A 240 11.68 -15.36 -0.22
C ASP A 240 11.45 -16.85 -0.54
N LYS A 241 10.80 -17.56 0.38
CA LYS A 241 10.55 -19.01 0.21
C LYS A 241 9.38 -19.34 -0.71
N LYS A 242 8.56 -18.36 -1.07
CA LYS A 242 7.31 -18.56 -1.81
C LYS A 242 7.28 -17.85 -3.18
N LEU A 243 8.26 -16.98 -3.45
CA LEU A 243 8.48 -16.33 -4.75
C LEU A 243 9.06 -17.29 -5.81
#